data_deefd5d7d9ea4f83b9f28ee28844e921
#
_entry.id   deefd5d7d9ea4f83b9f28ee28844e921
#
_cell.length_a   1.000
_cell.length_b   1.000
_cell.length_c   1.000
_cell.angle_alpha   90.00
_cell.angle_beta   90.00
_cell.angle_gamma   90.00
#
_symmetry.space_group_name_H-M   'P 1'
#
loop_
_entity.id
_entity.type
_entity.pdbx_description
1 polymer ?
#
loop_
_entity_poly.entity_id
_entity_poly.type
_entity_poly.pdbx_seq_one_letter_code
_entity_poly.pdbx_strand_id
1 'polypeptide(L)'
;MGLLSKIFGKKNVEERKGEPDMVYVPNEDERMNWAIEKAKLTLWYFEESLANPQPQHAYFSIKVHIIDGDNGEHIWLTEPHFDDEGNLFGTIGNEPVNVSTVKLNQKIGIERDLISDWMTIENGRLIGGYTIRAIRDGVPDNEKAAFDNSIGLYIDEGVDHFKANLDTPEGAILSLEKSYNDNNLDAAIGCKDFREEARIMVSGFSTEMTEEMIEGTAEVLELSFIKNIEEHGFPNFTDLQNTFEREMVDKNHCIITEICWFPDGGKSIQKLNTFKSNTGWKVLGPISDKE
;
A
#
# COMPACT_ATOMS: atom_id res chain seq x y z
N MET A 1 13.86 11.30 -27.67
CA MET A 1 14.15 10.32 -26.63
C MET A 1 13.27 10.71 -25.45
N GLY A 2 12.27 9.89 -25.15
CA GLY A 2 11.30 10.19 -24.08
C GLY A 2 11.96 10.28 -22.70
N LEU A 3 11.27 10.91 -21.75
CA LEU A 3 11.74 11.05 -20.37
C LEU A 3 11.99 9.68 -19.73
N LEU A 4 11.07 8.75 -19.93
CA LEU A 4 11.12 7.40 -19.36
C LEU A 4 12.32 6.59 -19.91
N SER A 5 12.67 6.73 -21.19
CA SER A 5 13.82 6.03 -21.78
C SER A 5 15.18 6.56 -21.26
N LYS A 6 15.22 7.79 -20.74
CA LYS A 6 16.41 8.31 -20.06
C LYS A 6 16.56 7.75 -18.64
N ILE A 7 15.44 7.53 -17.95
CA ILE A 7 15.40 7.09 -16.55
C ILE A 7 15.61 5.57 -16.46
N PHE A 8 14.86 4.80 -17.24
CA PHE A 8 14.85 3.33 -17.16
C PHE A 8 15.76 2.64 -18.19
N GLY A 9 16.42 3.42 -19.05
CA GLY A 9 17.25 2.92 -20.14
C GLY A 9 16.44 2.49 -21.37
N LYS A 10 17.03 2.66 -22.56
CA LYS A 10 16.35 2.35 -23.84
C LYS A 10 15.84 0.91 -23.99
N LYS A 11 16.40 -0.04 -23.25
CA LYS A 11 15.98 -1.44 -23.31
C LYS A 11 14.70 -1.72 -22.53
N ASN A 12 14.36 -0.84 -21.58
CA ASN A 12 13.24 -1.04 -20.67
C ASN A 12 12.05 -0.10 -20.97
N VAL A 13 12.14 0.72 -22.01
CA VAL A 13 11.08 1.67 -22.39
C VAL A 13 10.81 1.58 -23.87
N GLU A 14 9.55 1.32 -24.21
CA GLU A 14 9.04 1.42 -25.57
C GLU A 14 8.29 2.74 -25.73
N GLU A 15 8.87 3.64 -26.54
CA GLU A 15 8.28 4.95 -26.87
C GLU A 15 7.16 4.73 -27.90
N ARG A 16 5.93 5.17 -27.57
CA ARG A 16 4.76 5.05 -28.45
C ARG A 16 4.26 6.43 -28.87
N LYS A 17 3.96 6.55 -30.17
CA LYS A 17 3.49 7.82 -30.73
C LYS A 17 2.02 8.02 -30.48
N GLY A 18 1.68 8.95 -29.58
CA GLY A 18 0.29 9.30 -29.23
C GLY A 18 -0.32 8.48 -28.10
N GLU A 19 0.47 7.60 -27.49
CA GLU A 19 0.12 6.83 -26.30
C GLU A 19 1.20 6.97 -25.22
N PRO A 20 0.90 6.67 -23.95
CA PRO A 20 1.93 6.61 -22.91
C PRO A 20 2.99 5.56 -23.23
N ASP A 21 4.26 5.90 -22.96
CA ASP A 21 5.38 4.97 -23.12
C ASP A 21 5.19 3.75 -22.21
N MET A 22 5.58 2.55 -22.70
CA MET A 22 5.64 1.35 -21.88
C MET A 22 6.98 1.25 -21.15
N VAL A 23 6.92 0.92 -19.85
CA VAL A 23 8.10 0.64 -19.04
C VAL A 23 8.11 -0.84 -18.66
N TYR A 24 9.18 -1.53 -19.07
CA TYR A 24 9.42 -2.92 -18.66
C TYR A 24 10.15 -2.91 -17.31
N VAL A 25 9.46 -3.36 -16.28
CA VAL A 25 10.04 -3.54 -14.95
C VAL A 25 10.42 -5.01 -14.79
N PRO A 26 11.63 -5.34 -14.33
CA PRO A 26 12.01 -6.71 -14.04
C PRO A 26 11.06 -7.36 -13.04
N ASN A 27 10.75 -8.65 -13.21
CA ASN A 27 9.88 -9.42 -12.29
C ASN A 27 10.43 -9.49 -10.85
N GLU A 28 11.70 -9.13 -10.66
CA GLU A 28 12.40 -9.13 -9.37
C GLU A 28 12.39 -7.75 -8.69
N ASP A 29 11.71 -6.74 -9.26
CA ASP A 29 11.59 -5.43 -8.61
C ASP A 29 10.63 -5.52 -7.42
N GLU A 30 11.19 -5.55 -6.21
CA GLU A 30 10.43 -5.66 -4.96
C GLU A 30 9.40 -4.52 -4.79
N ARG A 31 9.73 -3.32 -5.24
CA ARG A 31 8.81 -2.15 -5.18
C ARG A 31 7.60 -2.37 -6.07
N MET A 32 7.80 -2.90 -7.28
CA MET A 32 6.70 -3.20 -8.20
C MET A 32 5.83 -4.34 -7.66
N ASN A 33 6.46 -5.40 -7.14
CA ASN A 33 5.73 -6.51 -6.53
C ASN A 33 4.90 -6.05 -5.33
N TRP A 34 5.46 -5.19 -4.48
CA TRP A 34 4.72 -4.60 -3.38
C TRP A 34 3.58 -3.68 -3.86
N ALA A 35 3.80 -2.88 -4.90
CA ALA A 35 2.75 -2.04 -5.49
C ALA A 35 1.56 -2.88 -6.00
N ILE A 36 1.83 -4.02 -6.67
CA ILE A 36 0.79 -4.96 -7.11
C ILE A 36 0.06 -5.59 -5.92
N GLU A 37 0.79 -6.02 -4.88
CA GLU A 37 0.18 -6.57 -3.66
C GLU A 37 -0.71 -5.52 -2.97
N LYS A 38 -0.22 -4.29 -2.81
CA LYS A 38 -0.97 -3.16 -2.25
C LYS A 38 -2.26 -2.89 -3.03
N ALA A 39 -2.19 -2.90 -4.37
CA ALA A 39 -3.37 -2.75 -5.22
C ALA A 39 -4.42 -3.85 -4.95
N LYS A 40 -3.99 -5.11 -4.81
CA LYS A 40 -4.89 -6.23 -4.50
C LYS A 40 -5.52 -6.10 -3.12
N LEU A 41 -4.74 -5.74 -2.10
CA LEU A 41 -5.20 -5.58 -0.72
C LEU A 41 -6.20 -4.42 -0.55
N THR A 42 -6.15 -3.44 -1.44
CA THR A 42 -7.01 -2.24 -1.41
C THR A 42 -8.08 -2.22 -2.51
N LEU A 43 -8.18 -3.27 -3.32
CA LEU A 43 -9.12 -3.37 -4.45
C LEU A 43 -10.59 -3.13 -4.05
N TRP A 44 -10.95 -3.49 -2.83
CA TRP A 44 -12.28 -3.27 -2.27
C TRP A 44 -12.70 -1.80 -2.33
N TYR A 45 -11.77 -0.85 -2.13
CA TYR A 45 -12.06 0.58 -2.21
C TYR A 45 -12.48 0.98 -3.64
N PHE A 46 -11.73 0.47 -4.63
CA PHE A 46 -12.06 0.67 -6.04
C PHE A 46 -13.44 0.10 -6.39
N GLU A 47 -13.71 -1.15 -5.97
CA GLU A 47 -14.98 -1.83 -6.27
C GLU A 47 -16.17 -1.12 -5.61
N GLU A 48 -16.05 -0.69 -4.35
CA GLU A 48 -17.08 0.09 -3.65
C GLU A 48 -17.32 1.45 -4.33
N SER A 49 -16.23 2.13 -4.72
CA SER A 49 -16.31 3.43 -5.42
C SER A 49 -16.90 3.29 -6.81
N LEU A 50 -16.57 2.23 -7.54
CA LEU A 50 -17.11 1.94 -8.87
C LEU A 50 -18.60 1.57 -8.81
N ALA A 51 -19.02 0.81 -7.81
CA ALA A 51 -20.41 0.44 -7.61
C ALA A 51 -21.29 1.63 -7.18
N ASN A 52 -20.72 2.60 -6.45
CA ASN A 52 -21.42 3.77 -5.93
C ASN A 52 -20.64 5.07 -6.20
N PRO A 53 -20.46 5.46 -7.48
CA PRO A 53 -19.63 6.60 -7.83
C PRO A 53 -20.19 7.90 -7.23
N GLN A 54 -19.31 8.66 -6.59
CA GLN A 54 -19.63 9.94 -5.96
C GLN A 54 -19.23 11.10 -6.90
N PRO A 55 -19.76 12.32 -6.70
CA PRO A 55 -19.48 13.47 -7.57
C PRO A 55 -17.99 13.84 -7.71
N GLN A 56 -17.18 13.50 -6.73
CA GLN A 56 -15.72 13.71 -6.79
C GLN A 56 -14.98 12.73 -7.69
N HIS A 57 -15.59 11.59 -8.05
CA HIS A 57 -14.97 10.58 -8.90
C HIS A 57 -15.12 10.99 -10.37
N ALA A 58 -14.01 11.25 -11.04
CA ALA A 58 -13.99 11.67 -12.43
C ALA A 58 -13.61 10.58 -13.43
N TYR A 59 -12.88 9.57 -12.99
CA TYR A 59 -12.33 8.54 -13.87
C TYR A 59 -12.01 7.26 -13.09
N PHE A 60 -12.28 6.12 -13.71
CA PHE A 60 -11.92 4.81 -13.20
C PHE A 60 -11.13 4.04 -14.25
N SER A 61 -10.09 3.34 -13.82
CA SER A 61 -9.32 2.41 -14.67
C SER A 61 -8.76 1.26 -13.83
N ILE A 62 -8.57 0.12 -14.46
CA ILE A 62 -8.06 -1.09 -13.81
C ILE A 62 -6.99 -1.72 -14.67
N LYS A 63 -5.92 -2.21 -14.06
CA LYS A 63 -4.79 -2.83 -14.75
C LYS A 63 -4.84 -4.34 -14.57
N VAL A 64 -4.79 -5.07 -15.66
CA VAL A 64 -4.94 -6.52 -15.67
C VAL A 64 -3.74 -7.18 -16.34
N HIS A 65 -3.27 -8.28 -15.75
CA HIS A 65 -2.26 -9.12 -16.37
C HIS A 65 -2.92 -10.05 -17.39
N ILE A 66 -2.73 -9.75 -18.68
CA ILE A 66 -3.19 -10.58 -19.78
C ILE A 66 -2.13 -11.63 -20.06
N ILE A 67 -2.52 -12.91 -20.09
CA ILE A 67 -1.65 -14.05 -20.32
C ILE A 67 -1.94 -14.62 -21.70
N ASP A 68 -0.90 -14.82 -22.51
CA ASP A 68 -0.97 -15.40 -23.86
C ASP A 68 0.16 -16.44 -24.03
N GLY A 69 -0.12 -17.68 -23.63
CA GLY A 69 0.87 -18.75 -23.59
C GLY A 69 1.99 -18.45 -22.61
N ASP A 70 3.22 -18.35 -23.12
CA ASP A 70 4.40 -18.00 -22.31
C ASP A 70 4.61 -16.47 -22.17
N ASN A 71 3.79 -15.67 -22.84
CA ASN A 71 3.86 -14.22 -22.79
C ASN A 71 2.84 -13.64 -21.79
N GLY A 72 3.15 -12.47 -21.25
CA GLY A 72 2.25 -11.74 -20.39
C GLY A 72 2.45 -10.23 -20.54
N GLU A 73 1.38 -9.48 -20.37
CA GLU A 73 1.40 -8.02 -20.40
C GLU A 73 0.40 -7.44 -19.44
N HIS A 74 0.81 -6.40 -18.69
CA HIS A 74 -0.07 -5.65 -17.80
C HIS A 74 -0.68 -4.48 -18.54
N ILE A 75 -1.99 -4.56 -18.82
CA ILE A 75 -2.70 -3.58 -19.66
C ILE A 75 -3.73 -2.82 -18.82
N TRP A 76 -3.78 -1.49 -18.99
CA TRP A 76 -4.83 -0.68 -18.42
C TRP A 76 -6.13 -0.81 -19.22
N LEU A 77 -7.22 -1.06 -18.51
CA LEU A 77 -8.57 -1.11 -19.06
C LEU A 77 -9.34 0.14 -18.62
N THR A 78 -10.01 0.75 -19.58
CA THR A 78 -10.90 1.90 -19.37
C THR A 78 -12.34 1.44 -19.21
N GLU A 79 -13.21 2.33 -18.73
CA GLU A 79 -14.65 2.09 -18.59
C GLU A 79 -14.99 0.82 -17.81
N PRO A 80 -14.32 0.54 -16.66
CA PRO A 80 -14.67 -0.61 -15.85
C PRO A 80 -16.12 -0.48 -15.37
N HIS A 81 -16.84 -1.61 -15.34
CA HIS A 81 -18.20 -1.67 -14.84
C HIS A 81 -18.57 -3.09 -14.42
N PHE A 82 -19.56 -3.19 -13.55
CA PHE A 82 -20.18 -4.47 -13.21
C PHE A 82 -21.38 -4.74 -14.13
N ASP A 83 -21.57 -6.01 -14.50
CA ASP A 83 -22.83 -6.45 -15.09
C ASP A 83 -23.88 -6.72 -13.99
N ASP A 84 -25.08 -7.14 -14.41
CA ASP A 84 -26.21 -7.42 -13.49
C ASP A 84 -25.92 -8.64 -12.57
N GLU A 85 -24.94 -9.47 -12.91
CA GLU A 85 -24.50 -10.64 -12.16
C GLU A 85 -23.32 -10.31 -11.21
N GLY A 86 -22.79 -9.10 -11.27
CA GLY A 86 -21.65 -8.63 -10.46
C GLY A 86 -20.28 -9.01 -11.02
N ASN A 87 -20.21 -9.45 -12.28
CA ASN A 87 -18.95 -9.68 -12.96
C ASN A 87 -18.35 -8.33 -13.42
N LEU A 88 -17.03 -8.22 -13.31
CA LEU A 88 -16.31 -7.02 -13.68
C LEU A 88 -15.87 -7.09 -15.14
N PHE A 89 -16.08 -6.03 -15.88
CA PHE A 89 -15.68 -5.85 -17.28
C PHE A 89 -14.89 -4.57 -17.47
N GLY A 90 -14.12 -4.49 -18.53
CA GLY A 90 -13.45 -3.26 -18.95
C GLY A 90 -13.06 -3.32 -20.43
N THR A 91 -12.66 -2.18 -20.96
CA THR A 91 -12.26 -2.03 -22.37
C THR A 91 -10.74 -1.86 -22.44
N ILE A 92 -10.05 -2.62 -23.27
CA ILE A 92 -8.59 -2.52 -23.49
C ILE A 92 -8.24 -1.09 -23.89
N GLY A 93 -7.47 -0.40 -23.05
CA GLY A 93 -7.22 1.03 -23.15
C GLY A 93 -5.98 1.42 -23.95
N ASN A 94 -5.09 0.46 -24.24
CA ASN A 94 -3.89 0.69 -25.07
C ASN A 94 -3.61 -0.50 -25.98
N GLU A 95 -2.88 -0.25 -27.06
CA GLU A 95 -2.49 -1.33 -28.02
C GLU A 95 -1.59 -2.34 -27.31
N PRO A 96 -1.96 -3.65 -27.30
CA PRO A 96 -1.11 -4.69 -26.75
C PRO A 96 0.19 -4.85 -27.57
N VAL A 97 1.29 -5.14 -26.88
CA VAL A 97 2.62 -5.31 -27.52
C VAL A 97 3.10 -6.75 -27.47
N ASN A 98 2.94 -7.40 -26.31
CA ASN A 98 3.48 -8.74 -26.06
C ASN A 98 2.42 -9.86 -26.14
N VAL A 99 1.15 -9.50 -26.22
CA VAL A 99 0.04 -10.45 -26.26
C VAL A 99 -0.80 -10.21 -27.51
N SER A 100 -1.33 -11.29 -28.07
CA SER A 100 -2.14 -11.27 -29.31
C SER A 100 -3.60 -11.65 -29.07
N THR A 101 -3.93 -12.11 -27.87
CA THR A 101 -5.27 -12.62 -27.49
C THR A 101 -6.31 -11.51 -27.33
N VAL A 102 -5.87 -10.27 -27.17
CA VAL A 102 -6.73 -9.08 -26.99
C VAL A 102 -6.31 -7.96 -27.96
N LYS A 103 -7.21 -6.98 -28.17
CA LYS A 103 -6.98 -5.84 -29.08
C LYS A 103 -7.47 -4.55 -28.42
N LEU A 104 -6.88 -3.42 -28.83
CA LEU A 104 -7.34 -2.08 -28.43
C LEU A 104 -8.87 -1.95 -28.66
N ASN A 105 -9.55 -1.32 -27.71
CA ASN A 105 -11.00 -1.12 -27.67
C ASN A 105 -11.84 -2.42 -27.55
N GLN A 106 -11.21 -3.57 -27.31
CA GLN A 106 -11.94 -4.79 -27.03
C GLN A 106 -12.46 -4.79 -25.59
N LYS A 107 -13.75 -5.07 -25.41
CA LYS A 107 -14.35 -5.30 -24.09
C LYS A 107 -14.05 -6.74 -23.66
N ILE A 108 -13.56 -6.90 -22.41
CA ILE A 108 -13.24 -8.20 -21.81
C ILE A 108 -13.80 -8.29 -20.40
N GLY A 109 -14.06 -9.52 -19.94
CA GLY A 109 -14.28 -9.83 -18.52
C GLY A 109 -12.94 -9.78 -17.75
N ILE A 110 -13.00 -9.43 -16.51
CA ILE A 110 -11.83 -9.24 -15.64
C ILE A 110 -11.87 -10.27 -14.51
N GLU A 111 -10.88 -11.15 -14.48
CA GLU A 111 -10.64 -12.04 -13.34
C GLU A 111 -9.89 -11.29 -12.25
N ARG A 112 -10.46 -11.27 -11.01
CA ARG A 112 -9.89 -10.47 -9.89
C ARG A 112 -8.44 -10.84 -9.56
N ASP A 113 -8.08 -12.12 -9.66
CA ASP A 113 -6.73 -12.61 -9.38
C ASP A 113 -5.68 -12.07 -10.36
N LEU A 114 -6.11 -11.69 -11.57
CA LEU A 114 -5.25 -11.11 -12.60
C LEU A 114 -5.10 -9.59 -12.50
N ILE A 115 -5.84 -8.95 -11.59
CA ILE A 115 -5.72 -7.51 -11.37
C ILE A 115 -4.36 -7.22 -10.74
N SER A 116 -3.64 -6.28 -11.35
CA SER A 116 -2.33 -5.83 -10.89
C SER A 116 -2.28 -4.40 -10.41
N ASP A 117 -3.30 -3.58 -10.76
CA ASP A 117 -3.46 -2.23 -10.24
C ASP A 117 -4.89 -1.72 -10.47
N TRP A 118 -5.24 -0.65 -9.80
CA TRP A 118 -6.48 0.09 -10.03
C TRP A 118 -6.23 1.57 -9.77
N MET A 119 -7.00 2.44 -10.41
CA MET A 119 -6.98 3.86 -10.11
C MET A 119 -8.34 4.51 -10.29
N THR A 120 -8.56 5.57 -9.53
CA THR A 120 -9.62 6.54 -9.76
C THR A 120 -9.06 7.96 -9.61
N ILE A 121 -9.71 8.92 -10.22
CA ILE A 121 -9.39 10.34 -10.04
C ILE A 121 -10.46 10.95 -9.13
N GLU A 122 -10.04 11.39 -7.96
CA GLU A 122 -10.90 12.07 -6.99
C GLU A 122 -10.46 13.52 -6.82
N ASN A 123 -11.36 14.47 -7.06
CA ASN A 123 -11.04 15.90 -7.00
C ASN A 123 -9.76 16.28 -7.79
N GLY A 124 -9.52 15.63 -8.93
CA GLY A 124 -8.35 15.84 -9.78
C GLY A 124 -7.08 15.11 -9.32
N ARG A 125 -7.11 14.33 -8.25
CA ARG A 125 -5.96 13.61 -7.67
C ARG A 125 -6.03 12.13 -8.00
N LEU A 126 -4.88 11.52 -8.26
CA LEU A 126 -4.76 10.09 -8.42
C LEU A 126 -4.97 9.37 -7.07
N ILE A 127 -5.92 8.46 -7.02
CA ILE A 127 -6.14 7.51 -5.92
C ILE A 127 -5.87 6.10 -6.44
N GLY A 128 -5.18 5.26 -5.67
CA GLY A 128 -4.61 4.02 -6.19
C GLY A 128 -3.44 4.30 -7.13
N GLY A 129 -3.35 3.58 -8.25
CA GLY A 129 -2.25 3.74 -9.21
C GLY A 129 -0.89 3.38 -8.62
N TYR A 130 -0.85 2.34 -7.79
CA TYR A 130 0.33 1.94 -7.04
C TYR A 130 1.51 1.59 -7.93
N THR A 131 1.27 0.95 -9.08
CA THR A 131 2.33 0.66 -10.06
C THR A 131 2.84 1.93 -10.75
N ILE A 132 1.99 2.94 -10.94
CA ILE A 132 2.40 4.26 -11.45
C ILE A 132 3.27 4.96 -10.42
N ARG A 133 2.87 4.91 -9.14
CA ARG A 133 3.64 5.48 -8.02
C ARG A 133 5.00 4.80 -7.87
N ALA A 134 5.07 3.46 -7.97
CA ALA A 134 6.34 2.72 -7.92
C ALA A 134 7.30 3.12 -9.05
N ILE A 135 6.79 3.36 -10.25
CA ILE A 135 7.58 3.90 -11.37
C ILE A 135 8.07 5.32 -11.04
N ARG A 136 7.16 6.19 -10.56
CA ARG A 136 7.46 7.57 -10.19
C ARG A 136 8.53 7.67 -9.10
N ASP A 137 8.52 6.77 -8.13
CA ASP A 137 9.51 6.74 -7.05
C ASP A 137 10.93 6.42 -7.53
N GLY A 138 11.03 5.73 -8.67
CA GLY A 138 12.31 5.53 -9.38
C GLY A 138 12.80 6.75 -10.16
N VAL A 139 11.97 7.80 -10.28
CA VAL A 139 12.30 9.02 -11.00
C VAL A 139 13.03 9.99 -10.06
N PRO A 140 14.15 10.63 -10.48
CA PRO A 140 14.80 11.68 -9.70
C PRO A 140 13.83 12.81 -9.33
N ASP A 141 13.93 13.36 -8.12
CA ASP A 141 12.98 14.35 -7.60
C ASP A 141 12.77 15.56 -8.52
N ASN A 142 13.85 16.04 -9.14
CA ASN A 142 13.79 17.16 -10.09
C ASN A 142 13.09 16.81 -11.43
N GLU A 143 12.80 15.54 -11.69
CA GLU A 143 12.14 15.07 -12.91
C GLU A 143 10.69 14.57 -12.64
N LYS A 144 10.29 14.39 -11.37
CA LYS A 144 8.94 13.92 -11.01
C LYS A 144 7.82 14.79 -11.58
N ALA A 145 7.98 16.12 -11.54
CA ALA A 145 6.97 17.03 -12.12
C ALA A 145 6.82 16.84 -13.64
N ALA A 146 7.92 16.56 -14.35
CA ALA A 146 7.87 16.27 -15.77
C ALA A 146 7.23 14.91 -16.07
N PHE A 147 7.47 13.92 -15.22
CA PHE A 147 6.79 12.62 -15.27
C PHE A 147 5.27 12.79 -15.10
N ASP A 148 4.82 13.47 -14.02
CA ASP A 148 3.42 13.72 -13.72
C ASP A 148 2.71 14.43 -14.89
N ASN A 149 3.35 15.45 -15.46
CA ASN A 149 2.82 16.15 -16.62
C ASN A 149 2.75 15.25 -17.88
N SER A 150 3.69 14.31 -18.06
CA SER A 150 3.72 13.42 -19.22
C SER A 150 2.55 12.44 -19.26
N ILE A 151 2.05 12.03 -18.08
CA ILE A 151 0.91 11.14 -17.93
C ILE A 151 -0.40 11.89 -17.67
N GLY A 152 -0.33 13.21 -17.46
CA GLY A 152 -1.51 14.06 -17.25
C GLY A 152 -2.24 13.82 -15.92
N LEU A 153 -1.55 13.28 -14.91
CA LEU A 153 -2.10 12.98 -13.60
C LEU A 153 -1.47 13.86 -12.51
N TYR A 154 -2.28 14.28 -11.54
CA TYR A 154 -1.76 14.86 -10.31
C TYR A 154 -1.52 13.76 -9.29
N ILE A 155 -0.25 13.47 -9.02
CA ILE A 155 0.20 12.44 -8.11
C ILE A 155 0.80 13.11 -6.88
N ASP A 156 0.19 12.91 -5.75
CA ASP A 156 0.72 13.28 -4.45
C ASP A 156 1.09 12.03 -3.64
N GLU A 157 1.49 12.24 -2.39
CA GLU A 157 1.77 11.15 -1.45
C GLU A 157 0.49 10.50 -0.92
N GLY A 158 -0.55 10.41 -1.65
CA GLY A 158 -1.86 9.82 -1.46
C GLY A 158 -2.16 9.04 -0.17
N VAL A 159 -3.39 8.61 -0.05
CA VAL A 159 -3.88 7.79 1.07
C VAL A 159 -3.83 6.32 0.68
N ASP A 160 -3.36 5.46 1.57
CA ASP A 160 -3.50 4.03 1.44
C ASP A 160 -4.83 3.57 2.03
N HIS A 161 -5.63 2.87 1.23
CA HIS A 161 -6.97 2.40 1.60
C HIS A 161 -6.93 1.00 2.22
N PHE A 162 -6.11 0.79 3.25
CA PHE A 162 -6.14 -0.44 4.03
C PHE A 162 -7.33 -0.46 4.99
N LYS A 163 -7.83 -1.65 5.33
CA LYS A 163 -8.85 -1.84 6.37
C LYS A 163 -8.18 -2.05 7.73
N ALA A 164 -8.77 -1.50 8.77
CA ALA A 164 -8.43 -1.82 10.14
C ALA A 164 -8.82 -3.28 10.42
N ASN A 165 -7.83 -4.18 10.40
CA ASN A 165 -7.94 -5.61 10.70
C ASN A 165 -6.57 -6.14 11.10
N LEU A 166 -6.48 -7.40 11.48
CA LEU A 166 -5.20 -8.03 11.85
C LEU A 166 -4.64 -8.96 10.75
N ASP A 167 -5.15 -8.84 9.51
CA ASP A 167 -4.72 -9.68 8.39
C ASP A 167 -3.43 -9.15 7.74
N THR A 168 -3.20 -7.84 7.88
CA THR A 168 -2.02 -7.15 7.34
C THR A 168 -1.31 -6.34 8.42
N PRO A 169 0.01 -6.08 8.31
CA PRO A 169 0.73 -5.24 9.28
C PRO A 169 0.18 -3.80 9.31
N GLU A 170 -0.20 -3.23 8.16
CA GLU A 170 -0.84 -1.91 8.06
C GLU A 170 -2.21 -1.90 8.76
N GLY A 171 -2.98 -2.97 8.54
CA GLY A 171 -4.28 -3.16 9.17
C GLY A 171 -4.19 -3.26 10.69
N ALA A 172 -3.12 -3.85 11.22
CA ALA A 172 -2.87 -3.91 12.67
C ALA A 172 -2.61 -2.51 13.26
N ILE A 173 -1.85 -1.65 12.55
CA ILE A 173 -1.63 -0.26 12.96
C ILE A 173 -2.96 0.50 12.96
N LEU A 174 -3.72 0.42 11.86
CA LEU A 174 -5.04 1.06 11.76
C LEU A 174 -6.03 0.54 12.82
N SER A 175 -5.93 -0.75 13.22
CA SER A 175 -6.74 -1.30 14.30
C SER A 175 -6.37 -0.72 15.66
N LEU A 176 -5.08 -0.51 15.92
CA LEU A 176 -4.60 0.15 17.13
C LEU A 176 -5.07 1.60 17.19
N GLU A 177 -4.90 2.36 16.08
CA GLU A 177 -5.37 3.75 15.99
C GLU A 177 -6.89 3.88 16.16
N LYS A 178 -7.64 2.97 15.53
CA LYS A 178 -9.09 2.88 15.74
C LYS A 178 -9.44 2.63 17.19
N SER A 179 -8.72 1.76 17.88
CA SER A 179 -8.92 1.48 19.30
C SER A 179 -8.67 2.73 20.17
N TYR A 180 -7.68 3.55 19.80
CA TYR A 180 -7.43 4.83 20.46
C TYR A 180 -8.58 5.83 20.23
N ASN A 181 -9.02 5.99 18.98
CA ASN A 181 -10.14 6.87 18.65
C ASN A 181 -11.45 6.46 19.33
N ASP A 182 -11.65 5.14 19.51
CA ASP A 182 -12.80 4.56 20.21
C ASP A 182 -12.65 4.61 21.76
N ASN A 183 -11.52 5.08 22.29
CA ASN A 183 -11.14 5.03 23.71
C ASN A 183 -11.26 3.64 24.33
N ASN A 184 -10.87 2.61 23.58
CA ASN A 184 -10.99 1.21 23.96
C ASN A 184 -9.62 0.61 24.30
N LEU A 185 -9.27 0.61 25.59
CA LEU A 185 -7.98 0.12 26.08
C LEU A 185 -7.78 -1.37 25.82
N ASP A 186 -8.82 -2.20 26.05
CA ASP A 186 -8.73 -3.65 25.85
C ASP A 186 -8.46 -4.00 24.37
N ALA A 187 -9.12 -3.29 23.44
CA ALA A 187 -8.87 -3.43 22.02
C ALA A 187 -7.46 -2.98 21.63
N ALA A 188 -6.98 -1.87 22.22
CA ALA A 188 -5.62 -1.39 21.97
C ALA A 188 -4.57 -2.39 22.46
N ILE A 189 -4.72 -2.96 23.67
CA ILE A 189 -3.88 -4.04 24.20
C ILE A 189 -3.94 -5.26 23.24
N GLY A 190 -5.14 -5.62 22.76
CA GLY A 190 -5.33 -6.70 21.81
C GLY A 190 -4.60 -6.53 20.46
N CYS A 191 -4.26 -5.30 20.07
CA CYS A 191 -3.47 -5.00 18.87
C CYS A 191 -1.95 -5.13 19.09
N LYS A 192 -1.50 -5.31 20.36
CA LYS A 192 -0.08 -5.40 20.72
C LYS A 192 0.35 -6.85 20.96
N ASP A 193 1.67 -7.10 20.88
CA ASP A 193 2.31 -8.32 21.36
C ASP A 193 3.52 -7.93 22.23
N PHE A 194 3.23 -7.68 23.50
CA PHE A 194 4.27 -7.24 24.48
C PHE A 194 5.31 -8.33 24.73
N ARG A 195 4.96 -9.62 24.57
CA ARG A 195 5.90 -10.72 24.73
C ARG A 195 6.94 -10.75 23.62
N GLU A 196 6.51 -10.60 22.37
CA GLU A 196 7.43 -10.53 21.25
C GLU A 196 8.26 -9.24 21.29
N GLU A 197 7.67 -8.11 21.67
CA GLU A 197 8.38 -6.84 21.88
C GLU A 197 9.47 -7.01 22.96
N ALA A 198 9.14 -7.65 24.09
CA ALA A 198 10.07 -7.97 25.15
C ALA A 198 11.20 -8.90 24.68
N ARG A 199 10.88 -9.93 23.89
CA ARG A 199 11.86 -10.86 23.35
C ARG A 199 12.90 -10.15 22.47
N ILE A 200 12.44 -9.26 21.59
CA ILE A 200 13.32 -8.44 20.75
C ILE A 200 14.18 -7.52 21.63
N MET A 201 13.57 -6.85 22.60
CA MET A 201 14.26 -5.93 23.49
C MET A 201 15.34 -6.63 24.31
N VAL A 202 15.04 -7.79 24.95
CA VAL A 202 15.99 -8.58 25.75
C VAL A 202 17.13 -9.09 24.88
N SER A 203 16.87 -9.51 23.63
CA SER A 203 17.90 -9.99 22.71
C SER A 203 18.94 -8.92 22.36
N GLY A 204 18.58 -7.65 22.45
CA GLY A 204 19.49 -6.53 22.18
C GLY A 204 20.53 -6.24 23.26
N PHE A 205 20.30 -6.70 24.50
CA PHE A 205 21.20 -6.40 25.62
C PHE A 205 21.63 -7.61 26.45
N SER A 206 21.16 -8.82 26.17
CA SER A 206 21.54 -10.04 26.86
C SER A 206 21.90 -11.16 25.91
N THR A 207 23.00 -11.88 26.17
CA THR A 207 23.41 -13.09 25.46
C THR A 207 22.68 -14.32 25.96
N GLU A 208 22.12 -14.28 27.17
CA GLU A 208 21.35 -15.37 27.78
C GLU A 208 19.92 -14.88 28.02
N MET A 209 19.00 -15.26 27.13
CA MET A 209 17.57 -15.01 27.30
C MET A 209 16.93 -16.15 28.08
N THR A 210 16.21 -15.81 29.16
CA THR A 210 15.35 -16.74 29.88
C THR A 210 13.89 -16.36 29.69
N GLU A 211 12.98 -17.34 29.76
CA GLU A 211 11.54 -17.08 29.69
C GLU A 211 11.11 -16.11 30.79
N GLU A 212 11.67 -16.21 31.99
CA GLU A 212 11.38 -15.31 33.12
C GLU A 212 11.73 -13.85 32.80
N MET A 213 12.88 -13.62 32.10
CA MET A 213 13.25 -12.26 31.66
C MET A 213 12.26 -11.71 30.62
N ILE A 214 11.84 -12.56 29.69
CA ILE A 214 10.90 -12.16 28.64
C ILE A 214 9.52 -11.83 29.26
N GLU A 215 8.98 -12.71 30.09
CA GLU A 215 7.69 -12.50 30.77
C GLU A 215 7.71 -11.25 31.66
N GLY A 216 8.73 -11.10 32.51
CA GLY A 216 8.85 -9.91 33.37
C GLY A 216 9.00 -8.61 32.57
N THR A 217 9.72 -8.64 31.44
CA THR A 217 9.83 -7.47 30.55
C THR A 217 8.49 -7.19 29.86
N ALA A 218 7.76 -8.21 29.41
CA ALA A 218 6.46 -8.06 28.79
C ALA A 218 5.43 -7.43 29.74
N GLU A 219 5.39 -7.88 31.00
CA GLU A 219 4.52 -7.29 32.02
C GLU A 219 4.84 -5.80 32.24
N VAL A 220 6.13 -5.43 32.28
CA VAL A 220 6.52 -4.01 32.42
C VAL A 220 6.12 -3.19 31.21
N LEU A 221 6.27 -3.72 29.98
CA LEU A 221 5.85 -3.03 28.76
C LEU A 221 4.34 -2.81 28.72
N GLU A 222 3.56 -3.84 29.06
CA GLU A 222 2.09 -3.73 29.12
C GLU A 222 1.64 -2.72 30.18
N LEU A 223 2.16 -2.81 31.40
CA LEU A 223 1.84 -1.86 32.46
C LEU A 223 2.25 -0.43 32.10
N SER A 224 3.40 -0.25 31.45
CA SER A 224 3.86 1.07 30.99
C SER A 224 2.94 1.63 29.90
N PHE A 225 2.48 0.80 28.98
CA PHE A 225 1.52 1.15 27.94
C PHE A 225 0.19 1.61 28.54
N ILE A 226 -0.38 0.84 29.48
CA ILE A 226 -1.63 1.16 30.18
C ILE A 226 -1.47 2.49 30.93
N LYS A 227 -0.41 2.62 31.72
CA LYS A 227 -0.15 3.81 32.52
C LYS A 227 0.02 5.06 31.66
N ASN A 228 0.69 4.95 30.52
CA ASN A 228 0.84 6.09 29.61
C ASN A 228 -0.51 6.60 29.10
N ILE A 229 -1.44 5.68 28.77
CA ILE A 229 -2.80 6.05 28.36
C ILE A 229 -3.59 6.66 29.53
N GLU A 230 -3.48 6.10 30.72
CA GLU A 230 -4.16 6.63 31.91
C GLU A 230 -3.68 8.06 32.31
N GLU A 231 -2.39 8.34 32.14
CA GLU A 231 -1.79 9.63 32.50
C GLU A 231 -1.99 10.71 31.44
N HIS A 232 -1.96 10.34 30.13
CA HIS A 232 -1.95 11.32 29.03
C HIS A 232 -3.21 11.26 28.16
N GLY A 233 -4.07 10.26 28.36
CA GLY A 233 -5.23 9.99 27.50
C GLY A 233 -4.86 9.19 26.25
N PHE A 234 -5.87 8.83 25.49
CA PHE A 234 -5.68 8.15 24.20
C PHE A 234 -5.13 9.12 23.15
N PRO A 235 -4.15 8.69 22.34
CA PRO A 235 -3.77 9.41 21.14
C PRO A 235 -4.98 9.60 20.21
N ASN A 236 -5.02 10.73 19.52
CA ASN A 236 -6.11 11.04 18.59
C ASN A 236 -5.63 10.94 17.14
N PHE A 237 -6.20 10.01 16.39
CA PHE A 237 -5.94 9.77 14.96
C PHE A 237 -7.14 10.13 14.09
N THR A 238 -8.10 10.90 14.61
CA THR A 238 -9.26 11.35 13.86
C THR A 238 -8.82 12.31 12.74
N ASP A 239 -9.37 12.14 11.54
CA ASP A 239 -9.11 12.98 10.36
C ASP A 239 -7.65 12.95 9.84
N LEU A 240 -6.82 12.00 10.29
CA LEU A 240 -5.51 11.78 9.72
C LEU A 240 -5.60 10.98 8.42
N GLN A 241 -4.66 11.26 7.51
CA GLN A 241 -4.46 10.48 6.29
C GLN A 241 -3.13 9.75 6.42
N ASN A 242 -3.16 8.42 6.27
CA ASN A 242 -1.98 7.58 6.45
C ASN A 242 -1.55 6.98 5.12
N THR A 243 -0.23 6.93 4.90
CA THR A 243 0.39 6.08 3.89
C THR A 243 1.42 5.19 4.55
N PHE A 244 1.64 4.02 3.95
CA PHE A 244 2.48 2.98 4.51
C PHE A 244 3.50 2.49 3.49
N GLU A 245 4.74 2.34 3.95
CA GLU A 245 5.79 1.61 3.24
C GLU A 245 6.16 0.39 4.06
N ARG A 246 6.31 -0.76 3.39
CA ARG A 246 6.58 -2.05 4.03
C ARG A 246 8.00 -2.51 3.75
N GLU A 247 8.70 -2.92 4.80
CA GLU A 247 9.97 -3.63 4.74
C GLU A 247 9.85 -4.95 5.49
N MET A 248 9.86 -6.08 4.75
CA MET A 248 9.82 -7.40 5.35
C MET A 248 11.20 -7.76 5.89
N VAL A 249 11.31 -7.98 7.21
CA VAL A 249 12.53 -8.46 7.86
C VAL A 249 12.63 -9.98 7.70
N ASP A 250 11.52 -10.67 7.92
CA ASP A 250 11.34 -12.09 7.66
C ASP A 250 9.86 -12.40 7.42
N LYS A 251 9.48 -13.67 7.36
CA LYS A 251 8.10 -14.09 7.10
C LYS A 251 7.06 -13.65 8.15
N ASN A 252 7.53 -13.33 9.36
CA ASN A 252 6.68 -12.98 10.51
C ASN A 252 6.96 -11.57 11.05
N HIS A 253 8.06 -10.92 10.66
CA HIS A 253 8.42 -9.58 11.10
C HIS A 253 8.44 -8.62 9.93
N CYS A 254 7.82 -7.47 10.14
CA CYS A 254 7.75 -6.40 9.16
C CYS A 254 7.97 -5.04 9.84
N ILE A 255 8.76 -4.20 9.22
CA ILE A 255 8.89 -2.79 9.58
C ILE A 255 7.95 -2.01 8.69
N ILE A 256 7.08 -1.23 9.29
CA ILE A 256 6.21 -0.28 8.58
C ILE A 256 6.71 1.13 8.81
N THR A 257 7.02 1.84 7.74
CA THR A 257 7.15 3.30 7.78
C THR A 257 5.76 3.88 7.57
N GLU A 258 5.21 4.47 8.62
CA GLU A 258 3.94 5.16 8.59
C GLU A 258 4.17 6.65 8.40
N ILE A 259 3.43 7.25 7.48
CA ILE A 259 3.40 8.68 7.22
C ILE A 259 1.98 9.17 7.51
N CYS A 260 1.83 9.95 8.57
CA CYS A 260 0.57 10.58 8.94
C CYS A 260 0.55 12.03 8.51
N TRP A 261 -0.50 12.42 7.79
CA TRP A 261 -0.78 13.79 7.39
C TRP A 261 -1.87 14.39 8.27
N PHE A 262 -1.58 15.54 8.84
CA PHE A 262 -2.51 16.28 9.70
C PHE A 262 -3.35 17.27 8.88
N PRO A 263 -4.58 17.61 9.33
CA PRO A 263 -5.45 18.56 8.62
C PRO A 263 -4.85 19.96 8.44
N ASP A 264 -3.91 20.35 9.30
CA ASP A 264 -3.19 21.63 9.22
C ASP A 264 -2.04 21.62 8.21
N GLY A 265 -1.81 20.50 7.52
CA GLY A 265 -0.71 20.28 6.59
C GLY A 265 0.57 19.79 7.24
N GLY A 266 0.57 19.57 8.57
CA GLY A 266 1.66 18.92 9.27
C GLY A 266 1.83 17.46 8.85
N LYS A 267 3.02 16.91 9.09
CA LYS A 267 3.38 15.53 8.73
C LYS A 267 4.21 14.90 9.84
N SER A 268 3.91 13.67 10.20
CA SER A 268 4.78 12.84 11.04
C SER A 268 5.18 11.58 10.28
N ILE A 269 6.39 11.12 10.55
CA ILE A 269 6.91 9.87 9.98
C ILE A 269 7.43 9.04 11.14
N GLN A 270 6.97 7.80 11.23
CA GLN A 270 7.47 6.86 12.24
C GLN A 270 7.68 5.48 11.64
N LYS A 271 8.64 4.75 12.21
CA LYS A 271 8.84 3.34 11.90
C LYS A 271 8.33 2.49 13.04
N LEU A 272 7.52 1.51 12.71
CA LEU A 272 6.89 0.59 13.67
C LEU A 272 7.31 -0.84 13.34
N ASN A 273 7.73 -1.57 14.38
CA ASN A 273 7.86 -3.01 14.28
C ASN A 273 6.47 -3.66 14.34
N THR A 274 6.25 -4.62 13.47
CA THR A 274 5.04 -5.46 13.48
C THR A 274 5.43 -6.94 13.43
N PHE A 275 4.61 -7.77 14.05
CA PHE A 275 4.84 -9.21 14.15
C PHE A 275 3.58 -10.00 13.85
N LYS A 276 3.71 -11.09 13.09
CA LYS A 276 2.62 -12.00 12.77
C LYS A 276 2.51 -13.10 13.81
N SER A 277 1.59 -12.94 14.75
CA SER A 277 1.23 -13.93 15.75
C SER A 277 0.22 -14.96 15.20
N ASN A 278 -0.17 -15.92 16.04
CA ASN A 278 -1.23 -16.89 15.70
C ASN A 278 -2.63 -16.25 15.55
N THR A 279 -2.83 -15.04 16.07
CA THR A 279 -4.11 -14.30 16.02
C THR A 279 -4.09 -13.15 15.01
N GLY A 280 -3.07 -13.10 14.16
CA GLY A 280 -2.87 -12.05 13.16
C GLY A 280 -1.68 -11.15 13.45
N TRP A 281 -1.54 -10.11 12.67
CA TRP A 281 -0.49 -9.10 12.84
C TRP A 281 -0.71 -8.27 14.11
N LYS A 282 0.38 -7.91 14.76
CA LYS A 282 0.44 -7.12 16.00
C LYS A 282 1.46 -6.01 15.86
N VAL A 283 1.14 -4.87 16.47
CA VAL A 283 2.08 -3.75 16.58
C VAL A 283 2.97 -3.97 17.81
N LEU A 284 4.27 -3.94 17.65
CA LEU A 284 5.22 -4.02 18.77
C LEU A 284 5.47 -2.61 19.31
N GLY A 285 6.44 -1.91 18.80
CA GLY A 285 6.77 -0.56 19.26
C GLY A 285 7.48 0.22 18.15
N PRO A 286 7.66 1.53 18.37
CA PRO A 286 8.41 2.34 17.43
C PRO A 286 9.88 1.94 17.44
N ILE A 287 10.50 2.04 16.26
CA ILE A 287 11.94 1.88 16.10
C ILE A 287 12.56 3.25 16.37
N SER A 288 13.40 3.35 17.41
CA SER A 288 14.23 4.54 17.58
C SER A 288 15.32 4.52 16.52
N ASP A 289 15.38 5.53 15.68
CA ASP A 289 16.58 5.80 14.91
C ASP A 289 17.70 6.05 15.93
N LYS A 290 18.60 5.09 16.07
CA LYS A 290 19.80 5.32 16.89
C LYS A 290 20.62 6.36 16.12
N GLU A 291 20.78 7.55 16.72
CA GLU A 291 21.76 8.54 16.29
C GLU A 291 23.17 7.98 16.15
#